data_95a9dad19b2444297ced20fa02617d39
#
_entry.id   95a9dad19b2444297ced20fa02617d39
#
_cell.length_a   1.000
_cell.length_b   1.000
_cell.length_c   1.000
_cell.angle_alpha   90.00
_cell.angle_beta   90.00
_cell.angle_gamma   90.00
#
_symmetry.space_group_name_H-M   'P 1'
#
loop_
_entity.id
_entity.type
_entity.pdbx_description
1 polymer ?
#
loop_
_entity_poly.entity_id
_entity_poly.type
_entity_poly.pdbx_seq_one_letter_code
_entity_poly.pdbx_strand_id
1 'polypeptide(L)'
;MVLTDPPYNVDVEETAGKIKNDNMPDDKFYQFLFAAFVNMEQNMEQDASIYVFHADTQGLNFRKAFKDAGFYLSGCCIWKKNALVLGRSPYQWQHEPCLFGWKLNGRHQWYSDRKQTTIWEYDRPKASKEHPTMKPIALMAYPIQNSSMSHCIILDPFLGSGSTLMACQQTGRICYGIELDEKFVDVIVRRYISEYGDAGVFVLRGDEKIPYAEVADDGTD
;
A
#
# COMPACT_ATOMS: atom_id res chain seq x y z
N MET A 1 -6.58 2.00 10.70
CA MET A 1 -5.92 3.00 9.84
C MET A 1 -5.89 2.51 8.40
N VAL A 2 -5.61 3.41 7.44
CA VAL A 2 -5.31 3.04 6.05
C VAL A 2 -3.84 3.30 5.76
N LEU A 3 -3.18 2.35 5.07
CA LEU A 3 -1.85 2.51 4.51
C LEU A 3 -1.84 1.83 3.15
N THR A 4 -1.63 2.60 2.07
CA THR A 4 -1.90 2.08 0.74
C THR A 4 -1.03 2.71 -0.35
N ASP A 5 -0.89 1.99 -1.46
CA ASP A 5 -0.03 2.32 -2.60
C ASP A 5 -0.80 2.11 -3.92
N PRO A 6 -1.80 2.98 -4.23
CA PRO A 6 -2.61 2.84 -5.44
C PRO A 6 -1.79 3.05 -6.71
N PRO A 7 -2.30 2.64 -7.90
CA PRO A 7 -1.66 2.95 -9.18
C PRO A 7 -1.36 4.44 -9.34
N TYR A 8 -0.21 4.77 -9.94
CA TYR A 8 0.26 6.16 -10.04
C TYR A 8 -0.07 6.86 -11.35
N ASN A 9 -0.66 6.16 -12.31
CA ASN A 9 -0.95 6.66 -13.66
C ASN A 9 0.31 7.13 -14.42
N VAL A 10 1.37 6.34 -14.34
CA VAL A 10 2.67 6.65 -14.97
C VAL A 10 3.06 5.63 -16.06
N ASP A 11 2.12 4.73 -16.42
CA ASP A 11 2.25 3.70 -17.46
C ASP A 11 3.54 2.86 -17.30
N VAL A 12 3.76 2.37 -16.10
CA VAL A 12 4.93 1.53 -15.81
C VAL A 12 4.75 0.18 -16.50
N GLU A 13 5.63 -0.11 -17.43
CA GLU A 13 5.79 -1.42 -18.06
C GLU A 13 7.07 -2.06 -17.53
N GLU A 14 6.93 -3.06 -16.67
CA GLU A 14 8.07 -3.81 -16.13
C GLU A 14 8.02 -5.28 -16.54
N THR A 15 9.09 -6.00 -16.30
CA THR A 15 9.24 -7.44 -16.63
C THR A 15 8.16 -8.35 -16.02
N ALA A 16 7.49 -7.91 -14.96
CA ALA A 16 6.40 -8.63 -14.31
C ALA A 16 4.99 -8.31 -14.88
N GLY A 17 4.90 -7.41 -15.88
CA GLY A 17 3.66 -7.02 -16.54
C GLY A 17 3.24 -5.57 -16.28
N LYS A 18 2.10 -5.17 -16.86
CA LYS A 18 1.50 -3.85 -16.66
C LYS A 18 0.65 -3.84 -15.40
N ILE A 19 0.75 -2.75 -14.65
CA ILE A 19 -0.16 -2.49 -13.52
C ILE A 19 -1.52 -2.12 -14.08
N LYS A 20 -2.59 -2.79 -13.61
CA LYS A 20 -3.97 -2.43 -13.99
C LYS A 20 -4.29 -1.01 -13.53
N ASN A 21 -5.00 -0.24 -14.35
CA ASN A 21 -5.41 1.14 -14.07
C ASN A 21 -4.26 2.17 -13.94
N ASP A 22 -3.08 1.91 -14.52
CA ASP A 22 -1.92 2.81 -14.45
C ASP A 22 -1.73 3.69 -15.71
N ASN A 23 -2.70 3.70 -16.63
CA ASN A 23 -2.71 4.52 -17.85
C ASN A 23 -4.12 5.01 -18.17
N MET A 24 -4.54 6.10 -17.53
CA MET A 24 -5.84 6.72 -17.71
C MET A 24 -5.70 8.18 -18.13
N PRO A 25 -6.67 8.75 -18.87
CA PRO A 25 -6.81 10.20 -18.98
C PRO A 25 -6.92 10.85 -17.60
N ASP A 26 -6.38 12.06 -17.46
CA ASP A 26 -6.19 12.73 -16.16
C ASP A 26 -7.49 12.89 -15.36
N ASP A 27 -8.59 13.25 -16.04
CA ASP A 27 -9.93 13.36 -15.45
C ASP A 27 -10.47 12.01 -14.94
N LYS A 28 -10.21 10.93 -15.68
CA LYS A 28 -10.60 9.57 -15.27
C LYS A 28 -9.78 9.09 -14.09
N PHE A 29 -8.50 9.40 -14.08
CA PHE A 29 -7.64 9.06 -12.97
C PHE A 29 -8.04 9.78 -11.68
N TYR A 30 -8.37 11.07 -11.77
CA TYR A 30 -8.93 11.79 -10.63
C TYR A 30 -10.21 11.13 -10.11
N GLN A 31 -11.16 10.76 -10.99
CA GLN A 31 -12.41 10.09 -10.59
C GLN A 31 -12.15 8.73 -9.92
N PHE A 32 -11.20 7.96 -10.44
CA PHE A 32 -10.76 6.71 -9.84
C PHE A 32 -10.21 6.90 -8.42
N LEU A 33 -9.30 7.85 -8.23
CA LEU A 33 -8.75 8.18 -6.91
C LEU A 33 -9.83 8.69 -5.95
N PHE A 34 -10.70 9.57 -6.42
CA PHE A 34 -11.79 10.12 -5.61
C PHE A 34 -12.72 9.02 -5.12
N ALA A 35 -13.16 8.13 -5.99
CA ALA A 35 -14.01 6.99 -5.63
C ALA A 35 -13.32 6.06 -4.61
N ALA A 36 -12.04 5.75 -4.82
CA ALA A 36 -11.27 4.94 -3.89
C ALA A 36 -11.14 5.61 -2.51
N PHE A 37 -10.84 6.90 -2.47
CA PHE A 37 -10.68 7.64 -1.21
C PHE A 37 -11.99 7.84 -0.46
N VAL A 38 -13.12 8.03 -1.16
CA VAL A 38 -14.46 8.05 -0.54
C VAL A 38 -14.75 6.70 0.12
N ASN A 39 -14.47 5.58 -0.56
CA ASN A 39 -14.64 4.25 0.02
C ASN A 39 -13.74 4.05 1.26
N MET A 40 -12.50 4.50 1.23
CA MET A 40 -11.61 4.46 2.39
C MET A 40 -12.16 5.29 3.54
N GLU A 41 -12.62 6.53 3.27
CA GLU A 41 -13.18 7.42 4.28
C GLU A 41 -14.36 6.77 4.98
N GLN A 42 -15.30 6.19 4.23
CA GLN A 42 -16.48 5.52 4.79
C GLN A 42 -16.18 4.30 5.65
N ASN A 43 -15.06 3.64 5.41
CA ASN A 43 -14.65 2.42 6.12
C ASN A 43 -13.53 2.64 7.14
N MET A 44 -13.26 3.88 7.53
CA MET A 44 -12.28 4.25 8.56
C MET A 44 -12.99 4.74 9.82
N GLU A 45 -12.39 4.44 10.96
CA GLU A 45 -12.75 5.10 12.23
C GLU A 45 -12.46 6.61 12.16
N GLN A 46 -13.21 7.40 12.93
CA GLN A 46 -13.15 8.87 12.89
C GLN A 46 -11.73 9.42 13.14
N ASP A 47 -10.99 8.81 14.07
CA ASP A 47 -9.66 9.26 14.47
C ASP A 47 -8.52 8.41 13.88
N ALA A 48 -8.83 7.58 12.86
CA ALA A 48 -7.83 6.77 12.19
C ALA A 48 -6.98 7.61 11.21
N SER A 49 -5.69 7.32 11.18
CA SER A 49 -4.76 7.93 10.20
C SER A 49 -4.84 7.24 8.85
N ILE A 50 -4.54 8.00 7.79
CA ILE A 50 -4.40 7.51 6.42
C ILE A 50 -3.05 7.93 5.84
N TYR A 51 -2.37 6.98 5.18
CA TYR A 51 -1.13 7.16 4.45
C TYR A 51 -1.29 6.66 3.02
N VAL A 52 -0.96 7.50 2.05
CA VAL A 52 -1.13 7.19 0.63
C VAL A 52 0.15 7.52 -0.13
N PHE A 53 0.85 6.50 -0.62
CA PHE A 53 1.98 6.68 -1.52
C PHE A 53 1.51 7.15 -2.90
N HIS A 54 2.32 7.93 -3.59
CA HIS A 54 2.02 8.40 -4.94
C HIS A 54 3.27 8.81 -5.72
N ALA A 55 3.16 8.94 -7.04
CA ALA A 55 4.18 9.62 -7.82
C ALA A 55 4.04 11.14 -7.67
N ASP A 56 5.17 11.85 -7.56
CA ASP A 56 5.16 13.32 -7.44
C ASP A 56 4.51 14.00 -8.65
N THR A 57 4.70 13.46 -9.86
CA THR A 57 4.08 13.96 -11.09
C THR A 57 2.56 13.95 -11.06
N GLN A 58 1.95 13.08 -10.27
CA GLN A 58 0.49 12.97 -10.08
C GLN A 58 0.02 13.61 -8.76
N GLY A 59 0.91 14.30 -8.07
CA GLY A 59 0.65 14.90 -6.76
C GLY A 59 -0.56 15.83 -6.72
N LEU A 60 -0.90 16.52 -7.82
CA LEU A 60 -2.09 17.36 -7.90
C LEU A 60 -3.38 16.54 -7.79
N ASN A 61 -3.52 15.47 -8.58
CA ASN A 61 -4.67 14.59 -8.57
C ASN A 61 -4.85 13.89 -7.22
N PHE A 62 -3.77 13.36 -6.67
CA PHE A 62 -3.78 12.72 -5.36
C PHE A 62 -4.22 13.68 -4.24
N ARG A 63 -3.62 14.86 -4.15
CA ARG A 63 -3.96 15.86 -3.13
C ARG A 63 -5.38 16.38 -3.27
N LYS A 64 -5.83 16.60 -4.51
CA LYS A 64 -7.20 17.05 -4.78
C LYS A 64 -8.21 15.99 -4.37
N ALA A 65 -8.06 14.76 -4.87
CA ALA A 65 -8.96 13.65 -4.54
C ALA A 65 -8.99 13.35 -3.04
N PHE A 66 -7.84 13.39 -2.37
CA PHE A 66 -7.71 13.21 -0.92
C PHE A 66 -8.55 14.23 -0.13
N LYS A 67 -8.44 15.51 -0.48
CA LYS A 67 -9.19 16.58 0.20
C LYS A 67 -10.68 16.53 -0.13
N ASP A 68 -11.03 16.29 -1.40
CA ASP A 68 -12.42 16.24 -1.85
C ASP A 68 -13.17 15.03 -1.27
N ALA A 69 -12.47 13.93 -0.96
CA ALA A 69 -13.03 12.77 -0.26
C ALA A 69 -13.24 12.98 1.25
N GLY A 70 -12.92 14.15 1.80
CA GLY A 70 -13.18 14.47 3.20
C GLY A 70 -12.01 14.22 4.16
N PHE A 71 -10.78 14.14 3.65
CA PHE A 71 -9.58 14.03 4.48
C PHE A 71 -8.93 15.39 4.75
N TYR A 72 -8.45 15.56 5.97
CA TYR A 72 -7.50 16.61 6.33
C TYR A 72 -6.09 16.18 5.94
N LEU A 73 -5.47 16.92 5.03
CA LEU A 73 -4.08 16.69 4.63
C LEU A 73 -3.15 17.38 5.64
N SER A 74 -2.56 16.58 6.50
CA SER A 74 -1.63 17.08 7.54
C SER A 74 -0.23 17.32 7.00
N GLY A 75 0.25 16.43 6.12
CA GLY A 75 1.59 16.56 5.58
C GLY A 75 1.86 15.60 4.42
N CYS A 76 3.06 15.72 3.87
CA CYS A 76 3.60 14.79 2.89
C CYS A 76 4.92 14.25 3.42
N CYS A 77 4.97 12.96 3.68
CA CYS A 77 6.20 12.26 4.02
C CYS A 77 6.92 11.84 2.75
N ILE A 78 8.22 11.71 2.80
CA ILE A 78 9.06 11.40 1.65
C ILE A 78 9.87 10.15 1.95
N TRP A 79 9.57 9.06 1.25
CA TRP A 79 10.48 7.92 1.24
C TRP A 79 11.68 8.24 0.37
N LYS A 80 12.84 8.43 1.00
CA LYS A 80 14.12 8.60 0.33
C LYS A 80 14.78 7.23 0.13
N LYS A 81 15.02 6.88 -1.13
CA LYS A 81 15.66 5.63 -1.53
C LYS A 81 17.18 5.76 -1.44
N ASN A 82 17.87 4.65 -1.20
CA ASN A 82 19.34 4.58 -1.19
C ASN A 82 19.98 4.76 -2.58
N ALA A 83 19.24 4.50 -3.67
CA ALA A 83 19.69 4.65 -5.04
C ALA A 83 18.67 5.41 -5.88
N LEU A 84 19.16 6.15 -6.87
CA LEU A 84 18.33 6.80 -7.87
C LEU A 84 17.67 5.77 -8.82
N VAL A 85 16.56 6.17 -9.43
CA VAL A 85 15.91 5.42 -10.51
C VAL A 85 16.23 6.15 -11.82
N LEU A 86 17.01 5.52 -12.68
CA LEU A 86 17.35 6.05 -14.00
C LEU A 86 16.08 6.25 -14.83
N GLY A 87 15.91 7.46 -15.36
CA GLY A 87 14.82 7.83 -16.24
C GLY A 87 15.27 8.85 -17.27
N ARG A 88 14.35 9.31 -18.12
CA ARG A 88 14.62 10.30 -19.17
C ARG A 88 14.65 11.74 -18.67
N SER A 89 14.26 11.99 -17.41
CA SER A 89 14.28 13.32 -16.81
C SER A 89 15.72 13.78 -16.54
N PRO A 90 16.04 15.08 -16.63
CA PRO A 90 17.33 15.63 -16.20
C PRO A 90 17.67 15.32 -14.74
N TYR A 91 16.67 15.38 -13.85
CA TYR A 91 16.82 14.94 -12.45
C TYR A 91 16.30 13.53 -12.30
N GLN A 92 17.11 12.65 -11.70
CA GLN A 92 16.75 11.26 -11.47
C GLN A 92 15.95 11.11 -10.17
N TRP A 93 14.88 10.34 -10.21
CA TRP A 93 14.04 10.12 -9.06
C TRP A 93 14.74 9.29 -7.98
N GLN A 94 14.77 9.79 -6.77
CA GLN A 94 15.33 9.10 -5.60
C GLN A 94 14.36 9.08 -4.43
N HIS A 95 13.12 9.45 -4.64
CA HIS A 95 12.11 9.49 -3.59
C HIS A 95 10.71 9.12 -4.10
N GLU A 96 9.85 8.79 -3.17
CA GLU A 96 8.40 8.70 -3.36
C GLU A 96 7.69 9.44 -2.25
N PRO A 97 6.75 10.34 -2.57
CA PRO A 97 5.94 11.01 -1.57
C PRO A 97 4.83 10.11 -1.04
N CYS A 98 4.44 10.36 0.22
CA CYS A 98 3.35 9.69 0.91
C CYS A 98 2.49 10.74 1.63
N LEU A 99 1.24 10.92 1.21
CA LEU A 99 0.30 11.81 1.88
C LEU A 99 -0.02 11.24 3.26
N PHE A 100 -0.04 12.11 4.25
CA PHE A 100 -0.45 11.79 5.61
C PHE A 100 -1.59 12.67 6.07
N GLY A 101 -2.61 12.06 6.66
CA GLY A 101 -3.76 12.77 7.19
C GLY A 101 -4.74 11.88 7.95
N TRP A 102 -5.95 12.39 8.14
CA TRP A 102 -7.08 11.75 8.81
C TRP A 102 -8.40 12.37 8.34
N LYS A 103 -9.55 11.90 8.81
CA LYS A 103 -10.86 12.49 8.45
C LYS A 103 -10.93 13.96 8.84
N LEU A 104 -11.58 14.81 8.04
CA LEU A 104 -11.59 16.26 8.19
C LEU A 104 -11.98 16.74 9.60
N ASN A 105 -12.93 16.07 10.25
CA ASN A 105 -13.41 16.43 11.60
C ASN A 105 -12.87 15.45 12.68
N GLY A 106 -11.87 14.63 12.34
CA GLY A 106 -11.24 13.68 13.25
C GLY A 106 -9.98 14.26 13.90
N ARG A 107 -9.35 13.43 14.71
CA ARG A 107 -8.04 13.65 15.28
C ARG A 107 -7.14 12.52 14.87
N HIS A 108 -5.83 12.78 14.81
CA HIS A 108 -4.87 11.70 14.57
C HIS A 108 -4.58 10.92 15.85
N GLN A 109 -4.36 9.62 15.68
CA GLN A 109 -3.79 8.76 16.71
C GLN A 109 -2.27 8.72 16.52
N TRP A 110 -1.49 8.92 17.59
CA TRP A 110 -0.03 8.94 17.53
C TRP A 110 0.55 8.20 18.74
N TYR A 111 1.31 7.15 18.46
CA TYR A 111 1.85 6.24 19.48
C TYR A 111 3.38 6.28 19.56
N SER A 112 4.01 7.16 18.81
CA SER A 112 5.46 7.39 18.79
C SER A 112 5.81 8.72 19.50
N ASP A 113 7.09 9.04 19.54
CA ASP A 113 7.59 10.30 20.09
C ASP A 113 7.48 11.47 19.08
N ARG A 114 7.96 12.68 19.48
CA ARG A 114 7.97 13.87 18.64
C ARG A 114 9.26 14.05 17.82
N LYS A 115 10.11 13.02 17.75
CA LYS A 115 11.36 13.03 16.98
C LYS A 115 11.19 12.47 15.56
N GLN A 116 9.99 11.90 15.26
CA GLN A 116 9.71 11.38 13.95
C GLN A 116 9.63 12.49 12.91
N THR A 117 10.20 12.24 11.73
CA THR A 117 10.33 13.26 10.67
C THR A 117 9.58 12.85 9.41
N THR A 118 9.40 13.79 8.51
CA THR A 118 8.77 13.55 7.21
C THR A 118 9.72 12.93 6.19
N ILE A 119 11.00 12.76 6.50
CA ILE A 119 11.96 12.08 5.61
C ILE A 119 12.21 10.67 6.15
N TRP A 120 11.88 9.68 5.34
CA TRP A 120 11.97 8.26 5.65
C TRP A 120 13.06 7.62 4.81
N GLU A 121 14.18 7.26 5.42
CA GLU A 121 15.33 6.66 4.72
C GLU A 121 15.26 5.14 4.85
N TYR A 122 14.83 4.48 3.78
CA TYR A 122 14.77 3.03 3.67
C TYR A 122 15.33 2.58 2.33
N ASP A 123 16.15 1.55 2.36
CA ASP A 123 16.72 0.97 1.16
C ASP A 123 15.65 0.36 0.28
N ARG A 124 15.75 0.61 -1.02
CA ARG A 124 14.91 -0.08 -2.00
C ARG A 124 15.24 -1.58 -1.97
N PRO A 125 14.24 -2.49 -1.93
CA PRO A 125 14.50 -3.91 -2.07
C PRO A 125 15.27 -4.19 -3.36
N LYS A 126 16.18 -5.16 -3.32
CA LYS A 126 16.79 -5.66 -4.55
C LYS A 126 15.67 -6.16 -5.46
N ALA A 127 15.78 -5.90 -6.78
CA ALA A 127 14.73 -6.24 -7.74
C ALA A 127 14.30 -7.71 -7.55
N SER A 128 13.02 -7.91 -7.23
CA SER A 128 12.40 -9.22 -7.21
C SER A 128 11.85 -9.51 -8.62
N LYS A 129 12.04 -10.73 -9.12
CA LYS A 129 11.39 -11.19 -10.35
C LYS A 129 9.87 -11.33 -10.19
N GLU A 130 9.39 -11.35 -8.95
CA GLU A 130 8.01 -11.67 -8.59
C GLU A 130 7.11 -10.43 -8.53
N HIS A 131 7.67 -9.25 -8.20
CA HIS A 131 6.89 -8.00 -8.18
C HIS A 131 7.79 -6.78 -8.45
N PRO A 132 7.44 -5.93 -9.44
CA PRO A 132 8.30 -4.84 -9.90
C PRO A 132 8.45 -3.68 -8.90
N THR A 133 7.41 -3.39 -8.13
CA THR A 133 7.30 -2.17 -7.30
C THR A 133 7.17 -2.46 -5.80
N MET A 134 7.84 -3.51 -5.32
CA MET A 134 7.74 -3.93 -3.91
C MET A 134 8.28 -2.86 -2.95
N LYS A 135 7.43 -2.42 -2.02
CA LYS A 135 7.85 -1.54 -0.92
C LYS A 135 8.62 -2.33 0.15
N PRO A 136 9.65 -1.76 0.78
CA PRO A 136 10.32 -2.37 1.92
C PRO A 136 9.34 -2.63 3.08
N ILE A 137 9.40 -3.79 3.69
CA ILE A 137 8.54 -4.12 4.86
C ILE A 137 8.77 -3.11 5.99
N ALA A 138 10.04 -2.75 6.27
CA ALA A 138 10.38 -1.79 7.30
C ALA A 138 9.81 -0.39 7.04
N LEU A 139 9.72 0.04 5.76
CA LEU A 139 9.07 1.29 5.37
C LEU A 139 7.57 1.26 5.71
N MET A 140 6.89 0.14 5.42
CA MET A 140 5.46 0.01 5.73
C MET A 140 5.22 -0.12 7.24
N ALA A 141 6.09 -0.81 7.96
CA ALA A 141 6.00 -0.98 9.41
C ALA A 141 6.12 0.35 10.18
N TYR A 142 6.89 1.30 9.66
CA TYR A 142 7.14 2.57 10.33
C TYR A 142 5.88 3.41 10.58
N PRO A 143 5.06 3.79 9.58
CA PRO A 143 3.81 4.50 9.83
C PRO A 143 2.78 3.65 10.58
N ILE A 144 2.78 2.33 10.41
CA ILE A 144 1.92 1.41 11.17
C ILE A 144 2.18 1.53 12.67
N GLN A 145 3.45 1.47 13.09
CA GLN A 145 3.83 1.59 14.50
C GLN A 145 3.56 2.98 15.06
N ASN A 146 3.74 4.03 14.27
CA ASN A 146 3.51 5.40 14.70
C ASN A 146 2.03 5.73 14.91
N SER A 147 1.12 5.14 14.12
CA SER A 147 -0.29 5.55 14.07
C SER A 147 -1.29 4.42 14.43
N SER A 148 -0.81 3.29 14.94
CA SER A 148 -1.69 2.21 15.40
C SER A 148 -1.09 1.45 16.59
N MET A 149 -1.93 0.85 17.41
CA MET A 149 -1.53 -0.12 18.42
C MET A 149 -1.51 -1.54 17.86
N SER A 150 -0.89 -2.46 18.61
CA SER A 150 -1.01 -3.89 18.34
C SER A 150 -2.49 -4.31 18.27
N HIS A 151 -2.80 -5.28 17.41
CA HIS A 151 -4.15 -5.79 17.12
C HIS A 151 -5.11 -4.79 16.42
N CYS A 152 -4.68 -3.56 16.11
CA CYS A 152 -5.46 -2.66 15.27
C CYS A 152 -5.53 -3.18 13.82
N ILE A 153 -6.65 -2.85 13.15
CA ILE A 153 -6.84 -3.16 11.74
C ILE A 153 -6.15 -2.11 10.86
N ILE A 154 -5.38 -2.60 9.90
CA ILE A 154 -4.76 -1.82 8.83
C ILE A 154 -5.44 -2.24 7.53
N LEU A 155 -6.04 -1.27 6.83
CA LEU A 155 -6.66 -1.48 5.53
C LEU A 155 -5.72 -1.05 4.42
N ASP A 156 -5.50 -1.93 3.45
CA ASP A 156 -4.76 -1.65 2.20
C ASP A 156 -5.58 -2.12 0.99
N PRO A 157 -6.35 -1.22 0.34
CA PRO A 157 -7.18 -1.58 -0.81
C PRO A 157 -6.39 -1.84 -2.11
N PHE A 158 -5.07 -1.63 -2.11
CA PHE A 158 -4.16 -1.86 -3.24
C PHE A 158 -2.93 -2.64 -2.77
N LEU A 159 -3.15 -3.89 -2.35
CA LEU A 159 -2.19 -4.68 -1.57
C LEU A 159 -0.90 -5.03 -2.35
N GLY A 160 -0.99 -5.11 -3.69
CA GLY A 160 0.15 -5.32 -4.58
C GLY A 160 0.95 -6.57 -4.23
N SER A 161 2.18 -6.39 -3.76
CA SER A 161 3.07 -7.49 -3.33
C SER A 161 2.88 -7.95 -1.90
N GLY A 162 1.91 -7.40 -1.16
CA GLY A 162 1.64 -7.76 0.23
C GLY A 162 2.61 -7.17 1.26
N SER A 163 3.35 -6.11 0.93
CA SER A 163 4.30 -5.51 1.90
C SER A 163 3.60 -4.99 3.16
N THR A 164 2.38 -4.46 3.03
CA THR A 164 1.54 -4.05 4.18
C THR A 164 1.13 -5.24 5.03
N LEU A 165 0.74 -6.37 4.41
CA LEU A 165 0.40 -7.61 5.13
C LEU A 165 1.60 -8.11 5.94
N MET A 166 2.78 -8.19 5.31
CA MET A 166 4.02 -8.63 5.98
C MET A 166 4.39 -7.70 7.14
N ALA A 167 4.26 -6.38 6.96
CA ALA A 167 4.51 -5.40 8.01
C ALA A 167 3.51 -5.53 9.17
N CYS A 168 2.23 -5.78 8.89
CA CYS A 168 1.22 -6.04 9.91
C CYS A 168 1.54 -7.29 10.72
N GLN A 169 1.91 -8.38 10.05
CA GLN A 169 2.31 -9.63 10.71
C GLN A 169 3.50 -9.41 11.65
N GLN A 170 4.55 -8.73 11.18
CA GLN A 170 5.75 -8.45 11.99
C GLN A 170 5.48 -7.52 13.19
N THR A 171 4.48 -6.66 13.08
CA THR A 171 4.17 -5.67 14.11
C THR A 171 2.96 -6.04 14.98
N GLY A 172 2.36 -7.21 14.76
CA GLY A 172 1.20 -7.69 15.53
C GLY A 172 -0.09 -6.93 15.22
N ARG A 173 -0.27 -6.45 14.00
CA ARG A 173 -1.50 -5.83 13.50
C ARG A 173 -2.27 -6.80 12.60
N ILE A 174 -3.55 -6.49 12.38
CA ILE A 174 -4.41 -7.25 11.47
C ILE A 174 -4.46 -6.49 10.13
N CYS A 175 -4.10 -7.15 9.03
CA CYS A 175 -4.20 -6.57 7.70
C CYS A 175 -5.49 -6.99 7.02
N TYR A 176 -6.25 -6.02 6.51
CA TYR A 176 -7.31 -6.23 5.53
C TYR A 176 -6.83 -5.66 4.21
N GLY A 177 -6.58 -6.54 3.25
CA GLY A 177 -6.04 -6.18 1.94
C GLY A 177 -6.96 -6.57 0.81
N ILE A 178 -6.96 -5.76 -0.26
CA ILE A 178 -7.63 -6.07 -1.52
C ILE A 178 -6.57 -6.05 -2.62
N GLU A 179 -6.60 -7.05 -3.49
CA GLU A 179 -5.78 -7.12 -4.69
C GLU A 179 -6.66 -7.49 -5.89
N LEU A 180 -6.55 -6.73 -6.97
CA LEU A 180 -7.36 -6.91 -8.18
C LEU A 180 -6.81 -7.99 -9.11
N ASP A 181 -5.49 -8.18 -9.10
CA ASP A 181 -4.83 -9.15 -9.96
C ASP A 181 -4.60 -10.47 -9.21
N GLU A 182 -5.28 -11.51 -9.66
CA GLU A 182 -5.19 -12.86 -9.08
C GLU A 182 -3.75 -13.40 -9.02
N LYS A 183 -2.91 -13.04 -10.01
CA LYS A 183 -1.49 -13.43 -10.02
C LYS A 183 -0.72 -12.82 -8.86
N PHE A 184 -1.04 -11.57 -8.49
CA PHE A 184 -0.42 -10.94 -7.33
C PHE A 184 -0.98 -11.50 -6.02
N VAL A 185 -2.24 -11.96 -5.99
CA VAL A 185 -2.76 -12.68 -4.82
C VAL A 185 -1.94 -13.93 -4.53
N ASP A 186 -1.61 -14.72 -5.56
CA ASP A 186 -0.74 -15.89 -5.42
C ASP A 186 0.67 -15.51 -4.91
N VAL A 187 1.24 -14.44 -5.42
CA VAL A 187 2.54 -13.92 -4.95
C VAL A 187 2.47 -13.56 -3.46
N ILE A 188 1.41 -12.87 -3.03
CA ILE A 188 1.21 -12.50 -1.63
C ILE A 188 1.16 -13.74 -0.74
N VAL A 189 0.33 -14.72 -1.11
CA VAL A 189 0.14 -15.94 -0.31
C VAL A 189 1.43 -16.76 -0.25
N ARG A 190 2.09 -16.98 -1.38
CA ARG A 190 3.38 -17.70 -1.41
C ARG A 190 4.46 -17.00 -0.59
N ARG A 191 4.53 -15.68 -0.67
CA ARG A 191 5.46 -14.87 0.14
C ARG A 191 5.18 -15.03 1.63
N TYR A 192 3.90 -14.97 2.03
CA TYR A 192 3.49 -15.19 3.42
C TYR A 192 3.86 -16.59 3.91
N ILE A 193 3.54 -17.62 3.15
CA ILE A 193 3.83 -19.02 3.47
C ILE A 193 5.36 -19.25 3.58
N SER A 194 6.13 -18.67 2.69
CA SER A 194 7.61 -18.78 2.71
C SER A 194 8.21 -18.23 4.01
N GLU A 195 7.63 -17.19 4.60
CA GLU A 195 8.15 -16.54 5.82
C GLU A 195 7.56 -17.16 7.11
N TYR A 196 6.27 -17.54 7.08
CA TYR A 196 5.51 -17.89 8.30
C TYR A 196 4.94 -19.31 8.29
N GLY A 197 5.09 -20.04 7.18
CA GLY A 197 4.49 -21.37 7.00
C GLY A 197 3.03 -21.29 6.52
N ASP A 198 2.52 -22.44 6.12
CA ASP A 198 1.17 -22.62 5.57
C ASP A 198 0.10 -22.90 6.64
N ALA A 199 0.52 -23.22 7.86
CA ALA A 199 -0.38 -23.48 8.96
C ALA A 199 -1.30 -22.29 9.24
N GLY A 200 -2.62 -22.47 9.01
CA GLY A 200 -3.59 -21.40 9.20
C GLY A 200 -3.83 -20.52 7.98
N VAL A 201 -3.27 -20.84 6.82
CA VAL A 201 -3.60 -20.19 5.54
C VAL A 201 -4.74 -20.95 4.85
N PHE A 202 -5.82 -20.23 4.55
CA PHE A 202 -7.04 -20.81 4.01
C PHE A 202 -7.59 -19.98 2.85
N VAL A 203 -8.28 -20.66 1.93
CA VAL A 203 -9.15 -20.05 0.93
C VAL A 203 -10.59 -20.13 1.43
N LEU A 204 -11.32 -19.02 1.34
CA LEU A 204 -12.75 -18.98 1.63
C LEU A 204 -13.52 -18.96 0.29
N ARG A 205 -14.37 -19.95 0.06
CA ARG A 205 -15.28 -20.03 -1.10
C ARG A 205 -16.72 -20.12 -0.58
N GLY A 206 -17.39 -18.96 -0.54
CA GLY A 206 -18.68 -18.87 0.17
C GLY A 206 -18.47 -19.14 1.67
N ASP A 207 -19.19 -20.14 2.20
CA ASP A 207 -19.09 -20.57 3.60
C ASP A 207 -18.04 -21.66 3.84
N GLU A 208 -17.37 -22.13 2.79
CA GLU A 208 -16.36 -23.18 2.87
C GLU A 208 -14.98 -22.61 3.15
N LYS A 209 -14.28 -23.20 4.12
CA LYS A 209 -12.91 -22.85 4.51
C LYS A 209 -11.97 -24.00 4.15
N ILE A 210 -11.18 -23.81 3.09
CA ILE A 210 -10.30 -24.84 2.51
C ILE A 210 -8.84 -24.47 2.84
N PRO A 211 -8.03 -25.41 3.39
CA PRO A 211 -6.60 -25.19 3.54
C PRO A 211 -5.94 -24.81 2.20
N TYR A 212 -5.08 -23.79 2.19
CA TYR A 212 -4.46 -23.34 0.94
C TYR A 212 -3.65 -24.44 0.25
N ALA A 213 -2.99 -25.31 1.02
CA ALA A 213 -2.23 -26.44 0.49
C ALA A 213 -3.08 -27.39 -0.38
N GLU A 214 -4.37 -27.58 -0.04
CA GLU A 214 -5.29 -28.43 -0.81
C GLU A 214 -5.72 -27.79 -2.13
N VAL A 215 -5.72 -26.45 -2.20
CA VAL A 215 -6.09 -25.71 -3.42
C VAL A 215 -4.90 -25.54 -4.37
N ALA A 216 -3.69 -25.43 -3.83
CA ALA A 216 -2.48 -25.26 -4.61
C ALA A 216 -2.07 -26.50 -5.41
N ASP A 217 -2.51 -27.70 -4.98
CA ASP A 217 -2.25 -28.98 -5.67
C ASP A 217 -3.20 -29.25 -6.85
N ASP A 218 -4.29 -28.50 -6.99
CA ASP A 218 -5.19 -28.60 -8.16
C ASP A 218 -4.62 -27.92 -9.42
N GLY A 219 -3.34 -27.56 -9.39
CA GLY A 219 -2.63 -26.85 -10.43
C GLY A 219 -2.44 -27.71 -11.68
N THR A 220 -3.06 -27.26 -12.72
CA THR A 220 -2.66 -27.59 -14.09
C THR A 220 -1.23 -27.07 -14.33
N ASP A 221 -0.32 -27.98 -14.70
CA ASP A 221 0.95 -27.73 -15.39
C ASP A 221 0.78 -26.85 -16.64
#